data_bf4f8a83b156df1499967f88f870072f
#
_entry.id   bf4f8a83b156df1499967f88f870072f
#
_cell.length_a   1.000
_cell.length_b   1.000
_cell.length_c   1.000
_cell.angle_alpha   90.00
_cell.angle_beta   90.00
_cell.angle_gamma   90.00
#
_symmetry.space_group_name_H-M   'P 1'
#
loop_
_entity.id
_entity.type
_entity.pdbx_description
1 polymer ?
#
loop_
_entity_poly.entity_id
_entity_poly.type
_entity_poly.pdbx_seq_one_letter_code
_entity_poly.pdbx_strand_id
1 'polypeptide(L)'
;MKTRTLLLLSVGVGLLILLAGGVLLLQLANESAAVEPAVVGEAVKVGDVDVTVVDAAEANGVFAVEVEVGGVDDDISSFSLATGDNRLSPIPAPADGRCTEITVAGQSCRIEFDVSGSAGSNRVLVLLRGDEQRNWVLATP
;
A
#
# COMPACT_ATOMS: atom_id res chain seq x y z
N MET A 1 -35.54 42.89 -20.69
CA MET A 1 -35.98 41.91 -19.66
C MET A 1 -35.46 40.51 -19.93
N LYS A 2 -35.62 40.03 -21.14
CA LYS A 2 -35.26 38.70 -21.52
C LYS A 2 -33.74 38.43 -21.42
N THR A 3 -32.90 39.40 -21.72
CA THR A 3 -31.44 39.26 -21.67
C THR A 3 -30.93 39.08 -20.25
N ARG A 4 -31.51 39.78 -19.29
CA ARG A 4 -31.11 39.62 -17.87
C ARG A 4 -31.51 38.27 -17.33
N THR A 5 -32.69 37.78 -17.70
CA THR A 5 -33.18 36.46 -17.30
C THR A 5 -32.30 35.33 -17.90
N LEU A 6 -31.92 35.47 -19.16
CA LEU A 6 -31.05 34.53 -19.84
C LEU A 6 -29.63 34.51 -19.20
N LEU A 7 -29.09 35.67 -18.87
CA LEU A 7 -27.83 35.81 -18.17
C LEU A 7 -27.84 35.14 -16.80
N LEU A 8 -28.87 35.41 -16.00
CA LEU A 8 -29.04 34.81 -14.70
C LEU A 8 -29.21 33.30 -14.79
N LEU A 9 -29.96 32.83 -15.75
CA LEU A 9 -30.13 31.39 -15.97
C LEU A 9 -28.81 30.72 -16.35
N SER A 10 -28.05 31.32 -17.25
CA SER A 10 -26.76 30.84 -17.70
C SER A 10 -25.75 30.76 -16.56
N VAL A 11 -25.67 31.80 -15.75
CA VAL A 11 -24.79 31.84 -14.58
C VAL A 11 -25.22 30.78 -13.54
N GLY A 12 -26.53 30.65 -13.32
CA GLY A 12 -27.06 29.64 -12.40
C GLY A 12 -26.73 28.23 -12.82
N VAL A 13 -26.88 27.89 -14.09
CA VAL A 13 -26.55 26.57 -14.62
C VAL A 13 -25.04 26.31 -14.55
N GLY A 14 -24.23 27.31 -14.89
CA GLY A 14 -22.77 27.21 -14.79
C GLY A 14 -22.29 26.94 -13.36
N LEU A 15 -22.87 27.65 -12.39
CA LEU A 15 -22.56 27.42 -10.97
C LEU A 15 -22.96 26.03 -10.49
N LEU A 16 -24.13 25.53 -10.92
CA LEU A 16 -24.56 24.17 -10.57
C LEU A 16 -23.60 23.10 -11.11
N ILE A 17 -23.13 23.27 -12.32
CA ILE A 17 -22.16 22.34 -12.93
C ILE A 17 -20.85 22.38 -12.18
N LEU A 18 -20.36 23.56 -11.80
CA LEU A 18 -19.12 23.70 -11.05
C LEU A 18 -19.23 23.10 -9.63
N LEU A 19 -20.36 23.29 -8.96
CA LEU A 19 -20.59 22.70 -7.64
C LEU A 19 -20.65 21.19 -7.71
N ALA A 20 -21.38 20.62 -8.67
CA ALA A 20 -21.49 19.19 -8.86
C ALA A 20 -20.12 18.56 -9.20
N GLY A 21 -19.36 19.18 -10.10
CA GLY A 21 -18.02 18.73 -10.46
C GLY A 21 -17.03 18.83 -9.32
N GLY A 22 -17.07 19.93 -8.55
CA GLY A 22 -16.21 20.14 -7.40
C GLY A 22 -16.46 19.12 -6.29
N VAL A 23 -17.72 18.83 -5.98
CA VAL A 23 -18.08 17.81 -4.98
C VAL A 23 -17.61 16.42 -5.44
N LEU A 24 -17.79 16.07 -6.69
CA LEU A 24 -17.35 14.80 -7.23
C LEU A 24 -15.84 14.64 -7.16
N LEU A 25 -15.08 15.68 -7.50
CA LEU A 25 -13.62 15.67 -7.41
C LEU A 25 -13.13 15.52 -5.96
N LEU A 26 -13.79 16.19 -5.02
CA LEU A 26 -13.47 16.06 -3.59
C LEU A 26 -13.73 14.63 -3.09
N GLN A 27 -14.82 14.01 -3.50
CA GLN A 27 -15.12 12.63 -3.14
C GLN A 27 -14.06 11.67 -3.67
N LEU A 28 -13.66 11.82 -4.93
CA LEU A 28 -12.62 11.00 -5.54
C LEU A 28 -11.26 11.20 -4.85
N ALA A 29 -10.91 12.42 -4.50
CA ALA A 29 -9.69 12.73 -3.77
C ALA A 29 -9.68 12.11 -2.37
N ASN A 30 -10.81 12.15 -1.67
CA ASN A 30 -10.95 11.51 -0.36
C ASN A 30 -10.86 9.98 -0.45
N GLU A 31 -11.45 9.37 -1.45
CA GLU A 31 -11.34 7.92 -1.69
C GLU A 31 -9.89 7.53 -1.98
N SER A 32 -9.17 8.31 -2.75
CA SER A 32 -7.75 8.07 -3.05
C SER A 32 -6.87 8.21 -1.81
N ALA A 33 -7.22 9.09 -0.86
CA ALA A 33 -6.48 9.33 0.38
C ALA A 33 -6.83 8.33 1.48
N ALA A 34 -7.92 7.59 1.34
CA ALA A 34 -8.50 6.77 2.39
C ALA A 34 -8.06 5.29 2.34
N VAL A 35 -6.86 5.00 1.84
CA VAL A 35 -6.32 3.63 1.93
C VAL A 35 -5.89 3.40 3.37
N GLU A 36 -6.74 2.72 4.13
CA GLU A 36 -6.42 2.36 5.50
C GLU A 36 -5.28 1.34 5.53
N PRO A 37 -4.31 1.49 6.43
CA PRO A 37 -3.28 0.48 6.61
C PRO A 37 -3.92 -0.85 7.01
N ALA A 38 -3.40 -1.96 6.47
CA ALA A 38 -3.84 -3.28 6.87
C ALA A 38 -3.34 -3.58 8.29
N VAL A 39 -4.07 -4.42 9.01
CA VAL A 39 -3.78 -4.75 10.40
C VAL A 39 -2.92 -6.00 10.48
N VAL A 40 -1.90 -5.96 11.34
CA VAL A 40 -1.08 -7.15 11.65
C VAL A 40 -1.96 -8.24 12.25
N GLY A 41 -1.82 -9.45 11.74
CA GLY A 41 -2.60 -10.61 12.16
C GLY A 41 -3.89 -10.83 11.37
N GLU A 42 -4.25 -9.90 10.49
CA GLU A 42 -5.44 -10.01 9.65
C GLU A 42 -5.06 -10.50 8.24
N ALA A 43 -5.79 -11.49 7.75
CA ALA A 43 -5.60 -11.99 6.39
C ALA A 43 -6.17 -10.99 5.37
N VAL A 44 -5.37 -10.63 4.40
CA VAL A 44 -5.72 -9.65 3.36
C VAL A 44 -5.44 -10.25 2.00
N LYS A 45 -6.31 -9.99 1.04
CA LYS A 45 -6.09 -10.34 -0.35
C LYS A 45 -5.73 -9.09 -1.15
N VAL A 46 -4.59 -9.13 -1.82
CA VAL A 46 -4.09 -8.05 -2.69
C VAL A 46 -3.89 -8.63 -4.08
N GLY A 47 -4.76 -8.26 -5.01
CA GLY A 47 -4.77 -8.87 -6.34
C GLY A 47 -5.03 -10.38 -6.24
N ASP A 48 -4.06 -11.17 -6.67
CA ASP A 48 -4.09 -12.63 -6.63
C ASP A 48 -3.33 -13.23 -5.44
N VAL A 49 -2.80 -12.40 -4.54
CA VAL A 49 -1.96 -12.80 -3.40
C VAL A 49 -2.77 -12.73 -2.11
N ASP A 50 -2.74 -13.80 -1.34
CA ASP A 50 -3.25 -13.83 0.03
C ASP A 50 -2.07 -13.63 0.98
N VAL A 51 -2.16 -12.67 1.90
CA VAL A 51 -1.08 -12.34 2.81
C VAL A 51 -1.61 -12.03 4.21
N THR A 52 -0.91 -12.54 5.21
CA THR A 52 -1.11 -12.18 6.61
C THR A 52 0.24 -11.79 7.18
N VAL A 53 0.37 -10.57 7.65
CA VAL A 53 1.56 -10.15 8.39
C VAL A 53 1.39 -10.58 9.84
N VAL A 54 2.27 -11.45 10.32
CA VAL A 54 2.17 -12.05 11.64
C VAL A 54 2.93 -11.22 12.68
N ASP A 55 4.17 -10.84 12.36
CA ASP A 55 5.04 -10.12 13.28
C ASP A 55 6.15 -9.41 12.49
N ALA A 56 6.86 -8.52 13.16
CA ALA A 56 8.01 -7.85 12.59
C ALA A 56 9.04 -7.55 13.70
N ALA A 57 10.30 -7.67 13.36
CA ALA A 57 11.40 -7.38 14.28
C ALA A 57 12.60 -6.83 13.52
N GLU A 58 13.36 -5.98 14.17
CA GLU A 58 14.60 -5.43 13.62
C GLU A 58 15.76 -5.81 14.51
N ALA A 59 16.81 -6.34 13.90
CA ALA A 59 18.04 -6.71 14.60
C ALA A 59 19.23 -6.63 13.64
N ASN A 60 20.35 -6.10 14.11
CA ASN A 60 21.63 -6.09 13.38
C ASN A 60 21.53 -5.47 11.96
N GLY A 61 20.71 -4.41 11.81
CA GLY A 61 20.53 -3.74 10.54
C GLY A 61 19.62 -4.46 9.56
N VAL A 62 18.90 -5.51 9.99
CA VAL A 62 17.93 -6.25 9.19
C VAL A 62 16.55 -6.13 9.81
N PHE A 63 15.58 -5.72 9.01
CA PHE A 63 14.18 -5.69 9.39
C PHE A 63 13.50 -6.92 8.79
N ALA A 64 13.01 -7.80 9.66
CA ALA A 64 12.38 -9.05 9.27
C ALA A 64 10.87 -8.99 9.53
N VAL A 65 10.08 -9.34 8.53
CA VAL A 65 8.61 -9.40 8.62
C VAL A 65 8.19 -10.85 8.46
N GLU A 66 7.58 -11.41 9.49
CA GLU A 66 6.99 -12.75 9.41
C GLU A 66 5.63 -12.66 8.72
N VAL A 67 5.49 -13.43 7.64
CA VAL A 67 4.26 -13.44 6.84
C VAL A 67 3.82 -14.86 6.53
N GLU A 68 2.51 -15.00 6.36
CA GLU A 68 1.90 -16.13 5.68
C GLU A 68 1.44 -15.63 4.32
N VAL A 69 1.98 -16.15 3.24
CA VAL A 69 1.74 -15.64 1.90
C VAL A 69 1.50 -16.78 0.93
N GLY A 70 0.55 -16.60 0.02
CA GLY A 70 0.20 -17.63 -0.96
C GLY A 70 -0.76 -17.12 -2.02
N GLY A 71 -1.30 -18.05 -2.80
CA GLY A 71 -2.31 -17.77 -3.82
C GLY A 71 -1.78 -17.72 -5.24
N VAL A 72 -0.49 -17.58 -5.44
CA VAL A 72 0.14 -17.47 -6.76
C VAL A 72 1.58 -17.99 -6.70
N ASP A 73 2.12 -18.42 -7.82
CA ASP A 73 3.54 -18.71 -7.98
C ASP A 73 4.24 -17.51 -8.60
N ASP A 74 5.03 -16.81 -7.80
CA ASP A 74 5.76 -15.62 -8.24
C ASP A 74 6.92 -15.35 -7.28
N ASP A 75 7.80 -14.43 -7.65
CA ASP A 75 8.83 -13.97 -6.73
C ASP A 75 8.26 -12.99 -5.69
N ILE A 76 9.09 -12.53 -4.76
CA ILE A 76 8.69 -11.60 -3.70
C ILE A 76 8.94 -10.13 -4.05
N SER A 77 9.24 -9.81 -5.31
CA SER A 77 9.53 -8.45 -5.75
C SER A 77 8.36 -7.48 -5.62
N SER A 78 7.14 -8.02 -5.46
CA SER A 78 5.94 -7.21 -5.20
C SER A 78 5.96 -6.54 -3.83
N PHE A 79 6.74 -7.06 -2.90
CA PHE A 79 6.92 -6.48 -1.56
C PHE A 79 8.05 -5.46 -1.56
N SER A 80 7.85 -4.39 -0.81
CA SER A 80 8.88 -3.40 -0.54
C SER A 80 8.71 -2.84 0.86
N LEU A 81 9.77 -2.25 1.40
CA LEU A 81 9.74 -1.59 2.69
C LEU A 81 10.02 -0.10 2.49
N ALA A 82 9.08 0.74 2.91
CA ALA A 82 9.26 2.18 2.90
C ALA A 82 9.89 2.61 4.22
N THR A 83 11.04 3.28 4.15
CA THR A 83 11.76 3.82 5.31
C THR A 83 12.20 5.25 4.98
N GLY A 84 11.71 6.24 5.70
CA GLY A 84 11.97 7.63 5.37
C GLY A 84 11.53 7.92 3.94
N ASP A 85 12.43 8.45 3.12
CA ASP A 85 12.18 8.74 1.71
C ASP A 85 12.59 7.58 0.78
N ASN A 86 13.08 6.48 1.34
CA ASN A 86 13.59 5.35 0.58
C ASN A 86 12.60 4.19 0.54
N ARG A 87 12.70 3.42 -0.52
CA ARG A 87 11.97 2.17 -0.67
C ARG A 87 12.98 1.03 -0.90
N LEU A 88 12.94 0.04 -0.04
CA LEU A 88 13.88 -1.08 -0.07
C LEU A 88 13.22 -2.30 -0.69
N SER A 89 14.01 -3.06 -1.43
CA SER A 89 13.59 -4.37 -1.96
C SER A 89 13.95 -5.47 -0.97
N PRO A 90 13.21 -6.60 -0.96
CA PRO A 90 13.58 -7.73 -0.11
C PRO A 90 14.98 -8.27 -0.44
N ILE A 91 15.66 -8.78 0.58
CA ILE A 91 16.95 -9.45 0.40
C ILE A 91 16.71 -10.74 -0.41
N PRO A 92 17.32 -10.88 -1.61
CA PRO A 92 17.00 -12.00 -2.50
C PRO A 92 17.77 -13.28 -2.19
N ALA A 93 18.87 -13.18 -1.44
CA ALA A 93 19.72 -14.33 -1.14
C ALA A 93 18.97 -15.35 -0.27
N PRO A 94 19.00 -16.65 -0.62
CA PRO A 94 18.34 -17.68 0.19
C PRO A 94 18.93 -17.79 1.59
N ALA A 95 18.05 -17.95 2.58
CA ALA A 95 18.44 -18.23 3.96
C ALA A 95 17.30 -19.00 4.65
N ASP A 96 17.62 -19.65 5.77
CA ASP A 96 16.63 -20.44 6.51
C ASP A 96 15.45 -19.55 6.94
N GLY A 97 14.25 -19.95 6.54
CA GLY A 97 13.02 -19.23 6.87
C GLY A 97 12.78 -17.94 6.09
N ARG A 98 13.67 -17.58 5.18
CA ARG A 98 13.51 -16.38 4.34
C ARG A 98 12.61 -16.68 3.13
N CYS A 99 11.66 -15.77 2.88
CA CYS A 99 10.86 -15.83 1.66
C CYS A 99 11.74 -15.52 0.46
N THR A 100 11.73 -16.40 -0.56
CA THR A 100 12.37 -16.18 -1.84
C THR A 100 11.35 -16.14 -2.97
N GLU A 101 10.21 -16.75 -2.76
CA GLU A 101 9.10 -16.79 -3.70
C GLU A 101 7.77 -16.93 -2.98
N ILE A 102 6.69 -16.67 -3.71
CA ILE A 102 5.31 -16.92 -3.27
C ILE A 102 4.86 -18.20 -3.95
N THR A 103 4.16 -19.08 -3.24
CA THR A 103 3.61 -20.31 -3.78
C THR A 103 2.09 -20.33 -3.73
N VAL A 104 1.46 -21.06 -4.63
CA VAL A 104 -0.02 -21.19 -4.66
C VAL A 104 -0.53 -21.81 -3.36
N ALA A 105 0.16 -22.83 -2.85
CA ALA A 105 -0.22 -23.52 -1.63
C ALA A 105 -0.10 -22.66 -0.37
N GLY A 106 0.68 -21.61 -0.44
CA GLY A 106 0.96 -20.76 0.73
C GLY A 106 2.11 -21.29 1.57
N GLN A 107 2.76 -20.36 2.26
CA GLN A 107 3.87 -20.67 3.14
C GLN A 107 4.02 -19.59 4.22
N SER A 108 4.61 -19.99 5.34
CA SER A 108 5.07 -19.08 6.39
C SER A 108 6.56 -18.86 6.23
N CYS A 109 6.98 -17.61 6.13
CA CYS A 109 8.38 -17.25 5.96
C CYS A 109 8.63 -15.83 6.43
N ARG A 110 9.89 -15.39 6.39
CA ARG A 110 10.27 -14.02 6.69
C ARG A 110 10.71 -13.30 5.44
N ILE A 111 10.19 -12.10 5.24
CA ILE A 111 10.72 -11.15 4.24
C ILE A 111 11.69 -10.25 4.99
N GLU A 112 12.93 -10.22 4.57
CA GLU A 112 13.99 -9.47 5.23
C GLU A 112 14.46 -8.32 4.35
N PHE A 113 14.73 -7.17 4.99
CA PHE A 113 15.19 -5.96 4.33
C PHE A 113 16.44 -5.46 5.03
N ASP A 114 17.43 -5.02 4.25
CA ASP A 114 18.62 -4.38 4.80
C ASP A 114 18.32 -2.91 5.08
N VAL A 115 18.19 -2.56 6.35
CA VAL A 115 17.88 -1.21 6.81
C VAL A 115 19.11 -0.49 7.39
N SER A 116 20.28 -1.09 7.32
CA SER A 116 21.51 -0.54 7.90
C SER A 116 21.89 0.83 7.34
N GLY A 117 21.55 1.12 6.07
CA GLY A 117 21.79 2.41 5.45
C GLY A 117 20.60 3.36 5.45
N SER A 118 19.52 3.02 6.16
CA SER A 118 18.29 3.79 6.16
C SER A 118 18.39 4.98 7.10
N ALA A 119 17.94 6.15 6.64
CA ALA A 119 17.96 7.40 7.41
C ALA A 119 16.76 7.58 8.31
N GLY A 120 15.68 6.85 8.10
CA GLY A 120 14.43 6.97 8.86
C GLY A 120 14.19 5.81 9.81
N SER A 121 13.30 6.00 10.77
CA SER A 121 12.87 4.96 11.71
C SER A 121 11.50 4.36 11.38
N ASN A 122 10.76 4.97 10.45
CA ASN A 122 9.49 4.41 10.00
C ASN A 122 9.72 3.14 9.17
N ARG A 123 8.82 2.19 9.35
CA ARG A 123 8.85 0.89 8.66
C ARG A 123 7.45 0.57 8.16
N VAL A 124 7.25 0.71 6.88
CA VAL A 124 5.95 0.42 6.24
C VAL A 124 6.17 -0.64 5.18
N LEU A 125 5.58 -1.82 5.39
CA LEU A 125 5.58 -2.87 4.39
C LEU A 125 4.55 -2.54 3.32
N VAL A 126 4.95 -2.57 2.07
CA VAL A 126 4.09 -2.28 0.91
C VAL A 126 4.02 -3.52 0.02
N LEU A 127 2.82 -3.95 -0.29
CA LEU A 127 2.57 -4.99 -1.30
C LEU A 127 1.81 -4.36 -2.45
N LEU A 128 2.38 -4.44 -3.64
CA LEU A 128 1.77 -3.95 -4.87
C LEU A 128 1.57 -5.11 -5.84
N ARG A 129 0.31 -5.36 -6.21
CA ARG A 129 -0.08 -6.41 -7.18
C ARG A 129 -1.00 -5.78 -8.23
N GLY A 130 -0.49 -5.58 -9.45
CA GLY A 130 -1.24 -4.90 -10.49
C GLY A 130 -1.63 -3.49 -10.05
N ASP A 131 -2.93 -3.23 -9.98
CA ASP A 131 -3.47 -1.94 -9.56
C ASP A 131 -3.82 -1.87 -8.07
N GLU A 132 -3.64 -2.97 -7.34
CA GLU A 132 -3.96 -3.03 -5.92
C GLU A 132 -2.70 -2.88 -5.07
N GLN A 133 -2.82 -2.10 -4.01
CA GLN A 133 -1.74 -1.87 -3.05
C GLN A 133 -2.29 -1.96 -1.63
N ARG A 134 -1.52 -2.59 -0.74
CA ARG A 134 -1.78 -2.60 0.70
C ARG A 134 -0.51 -2.25 1.45
N ASN A 135 -0.68 -1.55 2.55
CA ASN A 135 0.41 -1.10 3.39
C ASN A 135 0.18 -1.60 4.83
N TRP A 136 1.26 -1.99 5.48
CA TRP A 136 1.26 -2.32 6.91
C TRP A 136 2.25 -1.39 7.60
N VAL A 137 1.76 -0.58 8.54
CA VAL A 137 2.63 0.29 9.34
C VAL A 137 3.16 -0.54 10.51
N LEU A 138 4.43 -0.90 10.45
CA LEU A 138 5.07 -1.82 11.40
C LEU A 138 5.87 -1.09 12.46
N ALA A 139 6.40 0.10 12.14
CA ALA A 139 7.03 0.99 13.08
C ALA A 139 6.84 2.45 12.62
N THR A 140 6.65 3.35 13.57
CA THR A 140 6.53 4.79 13.31
C THR A 140 7.75 5.54 13.86
N PRO A 141 8.08 6.70 13.26
CA PRO A 141 9.17 7.53 13.77
C PRO A 141 8.94 8.01 15.19
#